data_a86d802a2ad76364bdf1dbfcef7314f9
#
_entry.id   a86d802a2ad76364bdf1dbfcef7314f9
#
_cell.length_a   1.000
_cell.length_b   1.000
_cell.length_c   1.000
_cell.angle_alpha   90.00
_cell.angle_beta   90.00
_cell.angle_gamma   90.00
#
_symmetry.space_group_name_H-M   'P 1'
#
loop_
_entity.id
_entity.type
_entity.pdbx_description
1 polymer ?
#
loop_
_entity_poly.entity_id
_entity_poly.type
_entity_poly.pdbx_seq_one_letter_code
_entity_poly.pdbx_strand_id
1 'polypeptide(L)'
;NVGIYNVCIKIAMLTSFTLLAINSILAPKIAKSYSENNVDNYKKLIRFSTKLNFLVSAAVIVGILVFNKLLLSIFGEEFINGQTILFILCAGQIVNSFSGSVGIILQMIGKQKVYQNFVILALLINLILTIILTPIYGGIGAAIATVISMAFWNLGCAIYLKTKLQITSYYNPF
;
A
#
# COMPACT_ATOMS: atom_id res chain seq x y z
N ASN A 1 -14.92 -18.18 -7.69
CA ASN A 1 -13.65 -17.42 -7.80
C ASN A 1 -13.70 -15.99 -7.21
N VAL A 2 -14.86 -15.28 -7.26
CA VAL A 2 -14.98 -13.93 -6.69
C VAL A 2 -14.86 -13.96 -5.15
N GLY A 3 -15.45 -14.96 -4.49
CA GLY A 3 -15.37 -15.14 -3.04
C GLY A 3 -13.93 -15.34 -2.57
N ILE A 4 -13.18 -16.20 -3.26
CA ILE A 4 -11.76 -16.47 -2.93
C ILE A 4 -10.93 -15.19 -3.03
N TYR A 5 -11.08 -14.41 -4.11
CA TYR A 5 -10.40 -13.13 -4.27
C TYR A 5 -10.74 -12.14 -3.14
N ASN A 6 -12.01 -12.04 -2.76
CA ASN A 6 -12.46 -11.16 -1.70
C ASN A 6 -11.86 -11.52 -0.32
N VAL A 7 -11.74 -12.81 -0.02
CA VAL A 7 -11.07 -13.27 1.20
C VAL A 7 -9.58 -12.94 1.15
N CYS A 8 -8.91 -13.25 0.04
CA CYS A 8 -7.48 -12.98 -0.11
C CYS A 8 -7.15 -11.48 0.04
N ILE A 9 -7.96 -10.59 -0.55
CA ILE A 9 -7.74 -9.14 -0.42
C ILE A 9 -7.94 -8.67 1.03
N LYS A 10 -8.94 -9.19 1.74
CA LYS A 10 -9.17 -8.85 3.15
C LYS A 10 -8.00 -9.30 4.04
N ILE A 11 -7.47 -10.50 3.82
CA ILE A 11 -6.28 -10.99 4.55
C ILE A 11 -5.07 -10.11 4.23
N ALA A 12 -4.80 -9.81 2.96
CA ALA A 12 -3.70 -8.95 2.57
C ALA A 12 -3.83 -7.52 3.15
N MET A 13 -5.05 -6.99 3.27
CA MET A 13 -5.32 -5.67 3.86
C MET A 13 -5.02 -5.58 5.35
N LEU A 14 -4.84 -6.70 6.07
CA LEU A 14 -4.43 -6.66 7.48
C LEU A 14 -3.11 -5.89 7.66
N THR A 15 -2.23 -5.93 6.68
CA THR A 15 -0.98 -5.14 6.67
C THR A 15 -1.23 -3.63 6.69
N SER A 16 -2.34 -3.18 6.11
CA SER A 16 -2.69 -1.76 6.00
C SER A 16 -3.21 -1.16 7.30
N PHE A 17 -3.67 -1.97 8.26
CA PHE A 17 -4.09 -1.47 9.58
C PHE A 17 -2.96 -0.75 10.30
N THR A 18 -1.72 -1.26 10.18
CA THR A 18 -0.55 -0.60 10.76
C THR A 18 -0.35 0.79 10.17
N LEU A 19 -0.45 0.90 8.84
CA LEU A 19 -0.32 2.18 8.15
C LEU A 19 -1.40 3.17 8.59
N LEU A 20 -2.65 2.70 8.74
CA LEU A 20 -3.77 3.53 9.24
C LEU A 20 -3.51 4.03 10.66
N ALA A 21 -3.08 3.15 11.57
CA ALA A 21 -2.78 3.51 12.95
C ALA A 21 -1.62 4.51 13.05
N ILE A 22 -0.56 4.31 12.28
CA ILE A 22 0.58 5.23 12.23
C ILE A 22 0.13 6.58 11.67
N ASN A 23 -0.63 6.58 10.58
CA ASN A 23 -1.10 7.79 9.91
C ASN A 23 -2.03 8.63 10.79
N SER A 24 -2.90 8.03 11.59
CA SER A 24 -3.80 8.76 12.49
C SER A 24 -3.05 9.61 13.52
N ILE A 25 -1.89 9.15 13.97
CA ILE A 25 -1.07 9.86 14.97
C ILE A 25 -0.11 10.85 14.29
N LEU A 26 0.46 10.47 13.15
CA LEU A 26 1.54 11.24 12.54
C LEU A 26 1.07 12.30 11.54
N ALA A 27 -0.10 12.11 10.90
CA ALA A 27 -0.63 13.08 9.96
C ALA A 27 -0.75 14.49 10.54
N PRO A 28 -1.38 14.72 11.71
CA PRO A 28 -1.47 16.06 12.29
C PRO A 28 -0.10 16.64 12.67
N LYS A 29 0.85 15.80 13.11
CA LYS A 29 2.21 16.24 13.47
C LYS A 29 2.99 16.66 12.23
N ILE A 30 2.84 15.94 11.11
CA ILE A 30 3.45 16.31 9.82
C ILE A 30 2.88 17.63 9.33
N ALA A 31 1.55 17.80 9.34
CA ALA A 31 0.89 19.04 8.95
C ALA A 31 1.37 20.24 9.77
N LYS A 32 1.43 20.10 11.10
CA LYS A 32 1.92 21.15 12.00
C LYS A 32 3.37 21.51 11.70
N SER A 33 4.27 20.52 11.65
CA SER A 33 5.70 20.79 11.38
C SER A 33 5.93 21.40 9.99
N TYR A 34 5.11 21.04 9.01
CA TYR A 34 5.16 21.62 7.68
C TYR A 34 4.70 23.09 7.68
N SER A 35 3.58 23.42 8.38
CA SER A 35 3.09 24.80 8.49
C SER A 35 4.04 25.73 9.25
N GLU A 36 4.79 25.18 10.20
CA GLU A 36 5.83 25.89 10.95
C GLU A 36 7.17 26.02 10.19
N ASN A 37 7.24 25.55 8.92
CA ASN A 37 8.47 25.46 8.12
C ASN A 37 9.63 24.70 8.81
N ASN A 38 9.31 23.81 9.76
CA ASN A 38 10.29 22.98 10.44
C ASN A 38 10.66 21.76 9.61
N VAL A 39 11.52 21.98 8.61
CA VAL A 39 11.91 20.98 7.60
C VAL A 39 12.51 19.73 8.22
N ASP A 40 13.37 19.88 9.22
CA ASP A 40 14.05 18.75 9.83
C ASP A 40 13.09 17.88 10.62
N ASN A 41 12.17 18.49 11.35
CA ASN A 41 11.19 17.76 12.14
C ASN A 41 10.22 16.96 11.25
N TYR A 42 9.62 17.55 10.21
CA TYR A 42 8.69 16.79 9.37
C TYR A 42 9.41 15.70 8.58
N LYS A 43 10.63 15.90 8.09
CA LYS A 43 11.41 14.85 7.43
C LYS A 43 11.75 13.71 8.39
N LYS A 44 12.08 14.01 9.65
CA LYS A 44 12.31 13.00 10.70
C LYS A 44 11.05 12.20 10.99
N LEU A 45 9.89 12.85 11.12
CA LEU A 45 8.60 12.18 11.32
C LEU A 45 8.26 11.25 10.16
N ILE A 46 8.44 11.68 8.90
CA ILE A 46 8.21 10.87 7.71
C ILE A 46 9.11 9.64 7.70
N ARG A 47 10.43 9.80 7.92
CA ARG A 47 11.36 8.67 7.96
C ARG A 47 10.99 7.67 9.06
N PHE A 48 10.69 8.16 10.26
CA PHE A 48 10.28 7.32 11.37
C PHE A 48 9.00 6.54 11.04
N SER A 49 7.97 7.20 10.50
CA SER A 49 6.72 6.54 10.14
C SER A 49 6.91 5.47 9.06
N THR A 50 7.69 5.77 8.02
CA THR A 50 7.97 4.82 6.95
C THR A 50 8.74 3.61 7.45
N LYS A 51 9.77 3.82 8.30
CA LYS A 51 10.54 2.72 8.88
C LYS A 51 9.67 1.83 9.77
N LEU A 52 8.88 2.43 10.64
CA LEU A 52 7.98 1.69 11.53
C LEU A 52 6.93 0.91 10.73
N ASN A 53 6.30 1.57 9.76
CA ASN A 53 5.31 0.93 8.89
C ASN A 53 5.91 -0.25 8.12
N PHE A 54 7.08 -0.07 7.52
CA PHE A 54 7.74 -1.14 6.77
C PHE A 54 8.08 -2.34 7.65
N LEU A 55 8.66 -2.12 8.82
CA LEU A 55 9.03 -3.20 9.74
C LEU A 55 7.82 -4.00 10.22
N VAL A 56 6.76 -3.31 10.66
CA VAL A 56 5.56 -3.98 11.16
C VAL A 56 4.80 -4.66 10.01
N SER A 57 4.65 -3.99 8.86
CA SER A 57 4.02 -4.62 7.69
C SER A 57 4.80 -5.84 7.20
N ALA A 58 6.13 -5.79 7.20
CA ALA A 58 6.95 -6.94 6.82
C ALA A 58 6.72 -8.13 7.76
N ALA A 59 6.67 -7.89 9.09
CA ALA A 59 6.37 -8.95 10.05
C ALA A 59 4.97 -9.55 9.83
N VAL A 60 3.96 -8.71 9.57
CA VAL A 60 2.59 -9.18 9.26
C VAL A 60 2.56 -9.97 7.96
N ILE A 61 3.25 -9.50 6.90
CA ILE A 61 3.34 -10.22 5.62
C ILE A 61 3.99 -11.59 5.81
N VAL A 62 5.10 -11.66 6.55
CA VAL A 62 5.74 -12.95 6.86
C VAL A 62 4.77 -13.87 7.61
N GLY A 63 4.06 -13.36 8.60
CA GLY A 63 3.02 -14.12 9.30
C GLY A 63 1.92 -14.64 8.34
N ILE A 64 1.41 -13.80 7.45
CA ILE A 64 0.42 -14.20 6.43
C ILE A 64 0.99 -15.29 5.52
N LEU A 65 2.25 -15.17 5.06
CA LEU A 65 2.87 -16.13 4.17
C LEU A 65 3.12 -17.48 4.86
N VAL A 66 3.54 -17.48 6.12
CA VAL A 66 3.77 -18.71 6.92
C VAL A 66 2.46 -19.41 7.21
N PHE A 67 1.44 -18.68 7.65
CA PHE A 67 0.14 -19.23 8.05
C PHE A 67 -0.91 -19.18 6.94
N ASN A 68 -0.52 -19.00 5.66
CA ASN A 68 -1.46 -18.80 4.55
C ASN A 68 -2.54 -19.86 4.45
N LYS A 69 -2.20 -21.15 4.57
CA LYS A 69 -3.17 -22.26 4.52
C LYS A 69 -4.16 -22.19 5.66
N LEU A 70 -3.67 -21.96 6.89
CA LEU A 70 -4.51 -21.85 8.08
C LEU A 70 -5.48 -20.65 7.94
N LEU A 71 -4.98 -19.48 7.53
CA LEU A 71 -5.79 -18.29 7.36
C LEU A 71 -6.89 -18.46 6.30
N LEU A 72 -6.58 -19.16 5.20
CA LEU A 72 -7.54 -19.44 4.15
C LEU A 72 -8.54 -20.52 4.56
N SER A 73 -8.11 -21.57 5.28
CA SER A 73 -8.98 -22.67 5.73
C SER A 73 -10.04 -22.23 6.75
N ILE A 74 -9.82 -21.13 7.49
CA ILE A 74 -10.82 -20.53 8.39
C ILE A 74 -12.12 -20.19 7.62
N PHE A 75 -12.00 -19.83 6.33
CA PHE A 75 -13.12 -19.46 5.49
C PHE A 75 -13.73 -20.66 4.72
N GLY A 76 -13.08 -21.83 4.80
CA GLY A 76 -13.44 -23.07 4.13
C GLY A 76 -12.28 -23.67 3.33
N GLU A 77 -12.25 -24.98 3.17
CA GLU A 77 -11.15 -25.68 2.48
C GLU A 77 -10.98 -25.23 1.02
N GLU A 78 -12.06 -24.86 0.37
CA GLU A 78 -12.08 -24.35 -1.01
C GLU A 78 -11.27 -23.06 -1.20
N PHE A 79 -11.12 -22.26 -0.12
CA PHE A 79 -10.37 -21.00 -0.17
C PHE A 79 -8.85 -21.22 -0.21
N ILE A 80 -8.35 -22.40 0.13
CA ILE A 80 -6.93 -22.75 0.02
C ILE A 80 -6.43 -22.60 -1.43
N ASN A 81 -7.30 -22.79 -2.42
CA ASN A 81 -6.97 -22.54 -3.83
C ASN A 81 -6.62 -21.05 -4.13
N GLY A 82 -6.87 -20.15 -3.20
CA GLY A 82 -6.53 -18.73 -3.27
C GLY A 82 -5.09 -18.38 -2.91
N GLN A 83 -4.23 -19.35 -2.56
CA GLN A 83 -2.84 -19.09 -2.14
C GLN A 83 -2.08 -18.21 -3.12
N THR A 84 -2.14 -18.50 -4.43
CA THR A 84 -1.46 -17.71 -5.46
C THR A 84 -1.96 -16.28 -5.49
N ILE A 85 -3.27 -16.06 -5.36
CA ILE A 85 -3.89 -14.73 -5.29
C ILE A 85 -3.37 -13.98 -4.07
N LEU A 86 -3.34 -14.63 -2.91
CA LEU A 86 -2.87 -14.06 -1.66
C LEU A 86 -1.39 -13.65 -1.76
N PHE A 87 -0.53 -14.47 -2.35
CA PHE A 87 0.90 -14.15 -2.53
C PHE A 87 1.12 -12.94 -3.44
N ILE A 88 0.36 -12.84 -4.54
CA ILE A 88 0.42 -11.68 -5.43
C ILE A 88 -0.01 -10.41 -4.68
N LEU A 89 -1.11 -10.46 -3.93
CA LEU A 89 -1.58 -9.31 -3.14
C LEU A 89 -0.59 -8.92 -2.03
N CYS A 90 0.05 -9.90 -1.37
CA CYS A 90 1.12 -9.62 -0.41
C CYS A 90 2.32 -8.91 -1.05
N ALA A 91 2.71 -9.28 -2.29
CA ALA A 91 3.75 -8.56 -3.02
C ALA A 91 3.37 -7.08 -3.25
N GLY A 92 2.09 -6.80 -3.54
CA GLY A 92 1.57 -5.43 -3.61
C GLY A 92 1.68 -4.69 -2.28
N GLN A 93 1.40 -5.35 -1.17
CA GLN A 93 1.52 -4.76 0.17
C GLN A 93 2.98 -4.44 0.55
N ILE A 94 3.96 -5.20 0.05
CA ILE A 94 5.38 -4.86 0.19
C ILE A 94 5.67 -3.51 -0.48
N VAL A 95 5.21 -3.30 -1.71
CA VAL A 95 5.38 -2.03 -2.42
C VAL A 95 4.70 -0.88 -1.67
N ASN A 96 3.48 -1.10 -1.17
CA ASN A 96 2.75 -0.12 -0.39
C ASN A 96 3.50 0.28 0.88
N SER A 97 3.96 -0.69 1.66
CA SER A 97 4.69 -0.45 2.91
C SER A 97 6.07 0.18 2.68
N PHE A 98 6.75 -0.21 1.59
CA PHE A 98 8.04 0.38 1.19
C PHE A 98 7.91 1.86 0.82
N SER A 99 6.85 2.23 0.11
CA SER A 99 6.59 3.62 -0.30
C SER A 99 6.24 4.52 0.89
N GLY A 100 5.75 3.95 1.99
CA GLY A 100 5.34 4.68 3.18
C GLY A 100 4.01 5.42 3.00
N SER A 101 3.80 6.44 3.81
CA SER A 101 2.54 7.19 3.88
C SER A 101 2.40 8.28 2.79
N VAL A 102 2.81 7.99 1.54
CA VAL A 102 2.89 8.99 0.44
C VAL A 102 1.59 9.78 0.24
N GLY A 103 0.44 9.13 0.30
CA GLY A 103 -0.86 9.78 0.12
C GLY A 103 -1.16 10.77 1.24
N ILE A 104 -0.93 10.38 2.50
CA ILE A 104 -1.14 11.24 3.66
C ILE A 104 -0.15 12.42 3.65
N ILE A 105 1.11 12.17 3.32
CA ILE A 105 2.11 13.24 3.22
C ILE A 105 1.64 14.30 2.21
N LEU A 106 1.25 13.90 0.99
CA LEU A 106 0.77 14.83 -0.03
C LEU A 106 -0.47 15.62 0.42
N GLN A 107 -1.39 14.98 1.13
CA GLN A 107 -2.57 15.64 1.67
C GLN A 107 -2.20 16.67 2.74
N MET A 108 -1.33 16.32 3.69
CA MET A 108 -0.95 17.19 4.81
C MET A 108 -0.11 18.40 4.39
N ILE A 109 0.60 18.33 3.26
CA ILE A 109 1.37 19.46 2.70
C ILE A 109 0.61 20.26 1.63
N GLY A 110 -0.72 20.07 1.51
CA GLY A 110 -1.57 20.82 0.58
C GLY A 110 -1.47 20.38 -0.89
N LYS A 111 -0.90 19.20 -1.17
CA LYS A 111 -0.76 18.63 -2.53
C LYS A 111 -1.80 17.54 -2.82
N GLN A 112 -3.00 17.63 -2.22
CA GLN A 112 -4.09 16.65 -2.38
C GLN A 112 -4.50 16.43 -3.85
N LYS A 113 -4.45 17.47 -4.70
CA LYS A 113 -4.76 17.34 -6.13
C LYS A 113 -3.79 16.41 -6.86
N VAL A 114 -2.50 16.44 -6.48
CA VAL A 114 -1.49 15.55 -7.07
C VAL A 114 -1.79 14.10 -6.68
N TYR A 115 -2.05 13.85 -5.40
CA TYR A 115 -2.46 12.53 -4.91
C TYR A 115 -3.71 12.03 -5.63
N GLN A 116 -4.74 12.86 -5.72
CA GLN A 116 -6.00 12.54 -6.39
C GLN A 116 -5.78 12.14 -7.86
N ASN A 117 -4.96 12.87 -8.60
CA ASN A 117 -4.66 12.54 -10.00
C ASN A 117 -3.98 11.18 -10.14
N PHE A 118 -3.00 10.85 -9.27
CA PHE A 118 -2.38 9.54 -9.29
C PHE A 118 -3.36 8.42 -8.97
N VAL A 119 -4.28 8.64 -8.00
CA VAL A 119 -5.30 7.65 -7.63
C VAL A 119 -6.32 7.44 -8.76
N ILE A 120 -6.75 8.52 -9.42
CA ILE A 120 -7.67 8.42 -10.58
C ILE A 120 -7.01 7.65 -11.72
N LEU A 121 -5.75 7.96 -12.05
CA LEU A 121 -5.01 7.22 -13.08
C LEU A 121 -4.82 5.75 -12.69
N ALA A 122 -4.51 5.46 -11.45
CA ALA A 122 -4.40 4.09 -10.94
C ALA A 122 -5.74 3.33 -11.04
N LEU A 123 -6.86 4.00 -10.76
CA LEU A 123 -8.19 3.43 -10.93
C LEU A 123 -8.46 3.05 -12.40
N LEU A 124 -8.12 3.93 -13.34
CA LEU A 124 -8.27 3.65 -14.77
C LEU A 124 -7.38 2.49 -15.22
N ILE A 125 -6.13 2.45 -14.78
CA ILE A 125 -5.20 1.33 -15.03
C ILE A 125 -5.78 0.02 -14.45
N ASN A 126 -6.26 0.05 -13.21
CA ASN A 126 -6.89 -1.11 -12.58
C ASN A 126 -8.08 -1.63 -13.38
N LEU A 127 -8.98 -0.72 -13.77
CA LEU A 127 -10.18 -1.07 -14.56
C LEU A 127 -9.80 -1.74 -15.87
N ILE A 128 -8.90 -1.12 -16.65
CA ILE A 128 -8.44 -1.64 -17.94
C ILE A 128 -7.78 -3.01 -17.76
N LEU A 129 -6.85 -3.14 -16.83
CA LEU A 129 -6.15 -4.41 -16.59
C LEU A 129 -7.10 -5.49 -16.07
N THR A 130 -8.07 -5.15 -15.23
CA THR A 130 -9.06 -6.11 -14.74
C THR A 130 -9.94 -6.63 -15.88
N ILE A 131 -10.39 -5.77 -16.79
CA ILE A 131 -11.18 -6.17 -17.96
C ILE A 131 -10.39 -7.11 -18.88
N ILE A 132 -9.08 -6.87 -19.04
CA ILE A 132 -8.22 -7.66 -19.92
C ILE A 132 -7.78 -8.98 -19.24
N LEU A 133 -7.32 -8.92 -18.00
CA LEU A 133 -6.67 -10.06 -17.35
C LEU A 133 -7.64 -11.01 -16.65
N THR A 134 -8.78 -10.52 -16.15
CA THR A 134 -9.70 -11.39 -15.42
C THR A 134 -10.39 -12.44 -16.28
N PRO A 135 -10.78 -12.20 -17.56
CA PRO A 135 -11.30 -13.24 -18.43
C PRO A 135 -10.29 -14.37 -18.70
N ILE A 136 -8.99 -14.05 -18.71
CA ILE A 136 -7.93 -15.01 -19.05
C ILE A 136 -7.46 -15.77 -17.80
N TYR A 137 -7.23 -15.06 -16.71
CA TYR A 137 -6.58 -15.57 -15.49
C TYR A 137 -7.50 -15.62 -14.25
N GLY A 138 -8.77 -15.29 -14.39
CA GLY A 138 -9.71 -15.26 -13.27
C GLY A 138 -9.27 -14.33 -12.13
N GLY A 139 -9.36 -14.83 -10.89
CA GLY A 139 -8.96 -14.05 -9.70
C GLY A 139 -7.48 -13.67 -9.65
N ILE A 140 -6.60 -14.45 -10.30
CA ILE A 140 -5.17 -14.10 -10.43
C ILE A 140 -5.01 -12.84 -11.28
N GLY A 141 -5.77 -12.73 -12.38
CA GLY A 141 -5.76 -11.54 -13.24
C GLY A 141 -6.19 -10.28 -12.48
N ALA A 142 -7.24 -10.38 -11.68
CA ALA A 142 -7.69 -9.29 -10.81
C ALA A 142 -6.64 -8.90 -9.77
N ALA A 143 -5.94 -9.86 -9.17
CA ALA A 143 -4.86 -9.61 -8.21
C ALA A 143 -3.67 -8.87 -8.86
N ILE A 144 -3.26 -9.30 -10.05
CA ILE A 144 -2.19 -8.64 -10.82
C ILE A 144 -2.59 -7.20 -11.15
N ALA A 145 -3.82 -6.97 -11.64
CA ALA A 145 -4.33 -5.63 -11.94
C ALA A 145 -4.28 -4.71 -10.71
N THR A 146 -4.69 -5.24 -9.54
CA THR A 146 -4.68 -4.52 -8.27
C THR A 146 -3.26 -4.16 -7.84
N VAL A 147 -2.31 -5.08 -7.93
CA VAL A 147 -0.91 -4.83 -7.55
C VAL A 147 -0.24 -3.82 -8.47
N ILE A 148 -0.44 -3.92 -9.78
CA ILE A 148 0.13 -2.97 -10.74
C ILE A 148 -0.40 -1.55 -10.49
N SER A 149 -1.72 -1.39 -10.33
CA SER A 149 -2.32 -0.08 -10.07
C SER A 149 -1.90 0.49 -8.72
N MET A 150 -1.79 -0.36 -7.69
CA MET A 150 -1.29 0.04 -6.37
C MET A 150 0.17 0.48 -6.44
N ALA A 151 1.02 -0.26 -7.14
CA ALA A 151 2.41 0.11 -7.34
C ALA A 151 2.53 1.44 -8.11
N PHE A 152 1.73 1.64 -9.14
CA PHE A 152 1.75 2.85 -9.95
C PHE A 152 1.51 4.11 -9.11
N TRP A 153 0.43 4.19 -8.33
CA TRP A 153 0.15 5.41 -7.56
C TRP A 153 1.10 5.60 -6.38
N ASN A 154 1.50 4.50 -5.71
CA ASN A 154 2.45 4.58 -4.60
C ASN A 154 3.83 5.08 -5.06
N LEU A 155 4.39 4.44 -6.08
CA LEU A 155 5.71 4.83 -6.62
C LEU A 155 5.65 6.20 -7.31
N GLY A 156 4.57 6.51 -8.05
CA GLY A 156 4.37 7.81 -8.67
C GLY A 156 4.36 8.94 -7.64
N CYS A 157 3.60 8.77 -6.55
CA CYS A 157 3.60 9.73 -5.44
C CYS A 157 4.96 9.83 -4.75
N ALA A 158 5.67 8.71 -4.53
CA ALA A 158 6.99 8.71 -3.91
C ALA A 158 8.03 9.44 -4.78
N ILE A 159 8.01 9.20 -6.10
CA ILE A 159 8.87 9.89 -7.06
C ILE A 159 8.56 11.38 -7.07
N TYR A 160 7.28 11.77 -7.10
CA TYR A 160 6.88 13.18 -7.04
C TYR A 160 7.39 13.88 -5.77
N LEU A 161 7.22 13.25 -4.60
CA LEU A 161 7.71 13.77 -3.33
C LEU A 161 9.23 13.98 -3.36
N LYS A 162 9.98 13.00 -3.89
CA LYS A 162 11.43 13.07 -3.99
C LYS A 162 11.89 14.14 -4.97
N THR A 163 11.35 14.19 -6.19
CA THR A 163 11.87 15.04 -7.27
C THR A 163 11.41 16.49 -7.18
N LYS A 164 10.16 16.72 -6.77
CA LYS A 164 9.56 18.06 -6.71
C LYS A 164 9.65 18.73 -5.35
N LEU A 165 9.71 17.95 -4.27
CA LEU A 165 9.65 18.47 -2.90
C LEU A 165 10.87 18.10 -2.06
N GLN A 166 11.78 17.30 -2.61
CA GLN A 166 12.99 16.80 -1.92
C GLN A 166 12.67 16.09 -0.59
N ILE A 167 11.51 15.43 -0.55
CA ILE A 167 11.04 14.64 0.59
C ILE A 167 11.20 13.16 0.25
N THR A 168 12.04 12.45 0.99
CA THR A 168 12.18 11.00 0.86
C THR A 168 11.14 10.31 1.73
N SER A 169 10.13 9.71 1.11
CA SER A 169 9.04 9.00 1.80
C SER A 169 9.23 7.48 1.84
N TYR A 170 10.05 6.93 0.95
CA TYR A 170 10.31 5.49 0.92
C TYR A 170 11.32 5.05 1.97
N TYR A 171 11.28 3.76 2.31
CA TYR A 171 12.20 3.17 3.26
C TYR A 171 13.65 3.34 2.78
N ASN A 172 14.46 4.02 3.60
CA ASN A 172 15.91 4.14 3.40
C ASN A 172 16.59 3.67 4.68
N PRO A 173 17.41 2.60 4.62
CA PRO A 173 18.09 2.07 5.79
C PRO A 173 19.23 2.97 6.31
N PHE A 174 19.71 3.92 5.49
CA PHE A 174 20.82 4.83 5.82
C PHE A 174 20.35 6.22 6.19
#